data_cda492aa7dfb26d89fc2149fa1840538
#
_entry.id   cda492aa7dfb26d89fc2149fa1840538
#
_cell.length_a   1.000
_cell.length_b   1.000
_cell.length_c   1.000
_cell.angle_alpha   90.00
_cell.angle_beta   90.00
_cell.angle_gamma   90.00
#
_symmetry.space_group_name_H-M   'P 1'
#
loop_
_entity.id
_entity.type
_entity.pdbx_description
1 polymer ?
#
loop_
_entity_poly.entity_id
_entity_poly.type
_entity_poly.pdbx_seq_one_letter_code
_entity_poly.pdbx_strand_id
1 'polypeptide(L)'
;MNFKHDLAEISRKELNQAGIVVPRDWDDHTVCVKYLDIHHRFFDSSVSYMVAYSKELKKKLPTLTSKEQYAIKDVEERLKTQKSIVPYMSKQIRAISVSKSDFLLKNWNIYHLHLEKDTDGRSNGNLLFFQPQGRIVHFIDVRPHPKGSAWFDRELFDIIYDNWPFLLNYRPDMKPTVTVPDENVHDALKKMVLALPFRGGCIFPTRLGVATSGDSSMAVMKVNRIFNNLTAWELELNKKEKEIRREIRKLKLREPDLLEYRLEIESGFFIAYEIHTHIKIELFRVP
;
A
#
# COMPACT_ATOMS: atom_id res chain seq x y z
N MET A 1 2.30 -0.72 30.26
CA MET A 1 1.61 -0.31 29.02
C MET A 1 2.66 0.04 27.98
N ASN A 2 2.63 -0.61 26.80
CA ASN A 2 3.54 -0.35 25.68
C ASN A 2 2.78 -0.66 24.36
N PHE A 3 1.92 0.25 23.95
CA PHE A 3 1.06 0.06 22.78
C PHE A 3 1.81 -0.04 21.46
N LYS A 4 3.01 0.53 21.36
CA LYS A 4 3.84 0.36 20.16
C LYS A 4 4.31 -1.08 20.02
N HIS A 5 4.71 -1.69 21.13
CA HIS A 5 5.11 -3.10 21.15
C HIS A 5 3.92 -4.01 20.84
N ASP A 6 2.76 -3.75 21.45
CA ASP A 6 1.55 -4.53 21.19
C ASP A 6 1.15 -4.47 19.69
N LEU A 7 1.25 -3.28 19.06
CA LEU A 7 1.01 -3.12 17.62
C LEU A 7 2.01 -3.90 16.77
N ALA A 8 3.28 -3.90 17.17
CA ALA A 8 4.31 -4.69 16.49
C ALA A 8 4.03 -6.19 16.59
N GLU A 9 3.58 -6.68 17.75
CA GLU A 9 3.21 -8.09 17.93
C GLU A 9 1.95 -8.46 17.09
N ILE A 10 0.95 -7.59 17.03
CA ILE A 10 -0.20 -7.76 16.13
C ILE A 10 0.29 -7.85 14.67
N SER A 11 1.13 -6.90 14.25
CA SER A 11 1.67 -6.85 12.88
C SER A 11 2.52 -8.09 12.57
N ARG A 12 3.34 -8.55 13.50
CA ARG A 12 4.16 -9.77 13.39
C ARG A 12 3.30 -11.02 13.21
N LYS A 13 2.24 -11.12 13.99
CA LYS A 13 1.26 -12.22 13.89
C LYS A 13 0.59 -12.26 12.53
N GLU A 14 0.12 -11.11 12.04
CA GLU A 14 -0.53 -10.99 10.73
C GLU A 14 0.43 -11.36 9.58
N LEU A 15 1.68 -10.87 9.62
CA LEU A 15 2.71 -11.23 8.64
C LEU A 15 2.99 -12.73 8.63
N ASN A 16 3.14 -13.35 9.81
CA ASN A 16 3.37 -14.79 9.94
C ASN A 16 2.18 -15.61 9.41
N GLN A 17 0.94 -15.19 9.69
CA GLN A 17 -0.28 -15.83 9.15
C GLN A 17 -0.34 -15.71 7.61
N ALA A 18 0.19 -14.62 7.04
CA ALA A 18 0.33 -14.46 5.61
C ALA A 18 1.51 -15.28 5.01
N GLY A 19 2.22 -16.10 5.82
CA GLY A 19 3.37 -16.91 5.40
C GLY A 19 4.65 -16.10 5.21
N ILE A 20 4.75 -14.93 5.84
CA ILE A 20 5.92 -14.05 5.77
C ILE A 20 6.71 -14.18 7.06
N VAL A 21 7.91 -14.74 6.97
CA VAL A 21 8.81 -14.88 8.12
C VAL A 21 9.41 -13.52 8.48
N VAL A 22 9.12 -13.05 9.68
CA VAL A 22 9.63 -11.78 10.20
C VAL A 22 10.93 -12.03 10.96
N PRO A 23 12.04 -11.35 10.59
CA PRO A 23 13.31 -11.44 11.33
C PRO A 23 13.12 -11.05 12.80
N ARG A 24 13.83 -11.77 13.71
CA ARG A 24 13.72 -11.54 15.15
C ARG A 24 14.40 -10.26 15.62
N ASP A 25 15.38 -9.80 14.87
CA ASP A 25 16.19 -8.60 15.13
C ASP A 25 15.51 -7.30 14.68
N TRP A 26 14.35 -7.37 14.06
CA TRP A 26 13.61 -6.17 13.69
C TRP A 26 12.96 -5.52 14.91
N ASP A 27 13.18 -4.23 15.07
CA ASP A 27 12.51 -3.41 16.07
C ASP A 27 10.99 -3.25 15.74
N ASP A 28 10.24 -2.78 16.72
CA ASP A 28 8.79 -2.62 16.62
C ASP A 28 8.39 -1.68 15.47
N HIS A 29 9.15 -0.61 15.24
CA HIS A 29 8.91 0.33 14.16
C HIS A 29 9.08 -0.34 12.79
N THR A 30 10.19 -1.04 12.60
CA THR A 30 10.49 -1.76 11.35
C THR A 30 9.41 -2.80 11.03
N VAL A 31 8.97 -3.57 12.02
CA VAL A 31 7.89 -4.56 11.84
C VAL A 31 6.61 -3.90 11.35
N CYS A 32 6.17 -2.82 12.01
CA CYS A 32 4.95 -2.10 11.64
C CYS A 32 5.07 -1.46 10.24
N VAL A 33 6.23 -0.88 9.90
CA VAL A 33 6.47 -0.32 8.55
C VAL A 33 6.39 -1.41 7.49
N LYS A 34 7.04 -2.56 7.69
CA LYS A 34 6.99 -3.69 6.75
C LYS A 34 5.57 -4.25 6.60
N TYR A 35 4.84 -4.36 7.70
CA TYR A 35 3.43 -4.77 7.66
C TYR A 35 2.61 -3.84 6.76
N LEU A 36 2.66 -2.53 6.99
CA LEU A 36 1.92 -1.57 6.18
C LEU A 36 2.44 -1.49 4.73
N ASP A 37 3.75 -1.56 4.49
CA ASP A 37 4.31 -1.54 3.14
C ASP A 37 3.83 -2.74 2.32
N ILE A 38 3.80 -3.92 2.91
CA ILE A 38 3.30 -5.13 2.27
C ILE A 38 1.78 -5.04 2.06
N HIS A 39 1.05 -4.61 3.08
CA HIS A 39 -0.41 -4.45 2.99
C HIS A 39 -0.82 -3.48 1.87
N HIS A 40 -0.10 -2.38 1.71
CA HIS A 40 -0.34 -1.40 0.64
C HIS A 40 -0.01 -1.90 -0.78
N ARG A 41 0.69 -3.02 -0.91
CA ARG A 41 0.93 -3.65 -2.23
C ARG A 41 -0.28 -4.44 -2.71
N PHE A 42 -1.11 -4.93 -1.78
CA PHE A 42 -2.35 -5.60 -2.14
C PHE A 42 -3.40 -4.59 -2.57
N PHE A 43 -4.06 -4.92 -3.65
CA PHE A 43 -5.20 -4.14 -4.10
C PHE A 43 -6.43 -4.50 -3.25
N ASP A 44 -7.10 -3.47 -2.72
CA ASP A 44 -8.35 -3.67 -1.99
C ASP A 44 -9.48 -4.04 -2.95
N SER A 45 -9.86 -5.30 -2.98
CA SER A 45 -10.98 -5.82 -3.76
C SER A 45 -12.26 -6.02 -2.94
N SER A 46 -12.30 -5.51 -1.72
CA SER A 46 -13.50 -5.60 -0.85
C SER A 46 -14.65 -4.68 -1.30
N VAL A 47 -14.37 -3.74 -2.18
CA VAL A 47 -15.36 -2.83 -2.77
C VAL A 47 -15.53 -3.08 -4.27
N SER A 48 -16.73 -2.77 -4.78
CA SER A 48 -16.99 -2.85 -6.22
C SER A 48 -16.39 -1.64 -6.94
N TYR A 49 -15.73 -1.91 -8.07
CA TYR A 49 -15.11 -0.90 -8.91
C TYR A 49 -15.74 -0.86 -10.30
N MET A 50 -15.83 0.33 -10.86
CA MET A 50 -16.02 0.52 -12.31
C MET A 50 -14.66 0.42 -12.99
N VAL A 51 -14.63 -0.06 -14.23
CA VAL A 51 -13.39 -0.16 -15.02
C VAL A 51 -13.47 0.74 -16.24
N ALA A 52 -12.45 1.57 -16.43
CA ALA A 52 -12.28 2.43 -17.59
C ALA A 52 -11.06 1.96 -18.40
N TYR A 53 -11.21 1.83 -19.70
CA TYR A 53 -10.14 1.41 -20.61
C TYR A 53 -9.57 2.62 -21.35
N SER A 54 -8.24 2.70 -21.49
CA SER A 54 -7.63 3.67 -22.38
C SER A 54 -8.04 3.43 -23.85
N LYS A 55 -7.90 4.46 -24.67
CA LYS A 55 -8.12 4.33 -26.13
C LYS A 55 -7.12 3.36 -26.74
N GLU A 56 -5.88 3.38 -26.27
CA GLU A 56 -4.77 2.54 -26.72
C GLU A 56 -5.04 1.08 -26.42
N LEU A 57 -5.43 0.77 -25.17
CA LEU A 57 -5.77 -0.60 -24.78
C LEU A 57 -6.98 -1.12 -25.56
N LYS A 58 -8.03 -0.30 -25.76
CA LYS A 58 -9.19 -0.70 -26.59
C LYS A 58 -8.81 -1.10 -28.00
N LYS A 59 -7.87 -0.36 -28.63
CA LYS A 59 -7.35 -0.68 -29.96
C LYS A 59 -6.49 -1.95 -29.96
N LYS A 60 -5.76 -2.21 -28.86
CA LYS A 60 -4.86 -3.35 -28.72
C LYS A 60 -5.63 -4.65 -28.40
N LEU A 61 -6.77 -4.59 -27.69
CA LEU A 61 -7.50 -5.78 -27.24
C LEU A 61 -7.72 -6.83 -28.34
N PRO A 62 -8.12 -6.50 -29.58
CA PRO A 62 -8.33 -7.51 -30.62
C PRO A 62 -7.04 -8.22 -31.07
N THR A 63 -5.86 -7.65 -30.82
CA THR A 63 -4.56 -8.21 -31.22
C THR A 63 -3.93 -9.09 -30.13
N LEU A 64 -4.48 -9.08 -28.91
CA LEU A 64 -4.04 -9.91 -27.80
C LEU A 64 -4.48 -11.36 -28.02
N THR A 65 -3.75 -12.29 -27.39
CA THR A 65 -4.14 -13.71 -27.38
C THR A 65 -5.49 -13.91 -26.70
N SER A 66 -6.20 -14.99 -27.04
CA SER A 66 -7.48 -15.32 -26.41
C SER A 66 -7.37 -15.49 -24.90
N LYS A 67 -6.21 -15.98 -24.41
CA LYS A 67 -5.93 -16.12 -22.96
C LYS A 67 -5.80 -14.76 -22.28
N GLU A 68 -5.09 -13.82 -22.88
CA GLU A 68 -4.92 -12.46 -22.34
C GLU A 68 -6.25 -11.71 -22.33
N GLN A 69 -7.02 -11.80 -23.41
CA GLN A 69 -8.37 -11.21 -23.47
C GLN A 69 -9.28 -11.79 -22.38
N TYR A 70 -9.25 -13.11 -22.18
CA TYR A 70 -10.00 -13.75 -21.09
C TYR A 70 -9.53 -13.26 -19.72
N ALA A 71 -8.21 -13.20 -19.46
CA ALA A 71 -7.65 -12.73 -18.21
C ALA A 71 -8.07 -11.28 -17.89
N ILE A 72 -8.05 -10.39 -18.88
CA ILE A 72 -8.49 -9.00 -18.71
C ILE A 72 -9.98 -8.94 -18.34
N LYS A 73 -10.82 -9.73 -19.00
CA LYS A 73 -12.27 -9.80 -18.68
C LYS A 73 -12.51 -10.39 -17.30
N ASP A 74 -11.78 -11.44 -16.90
CA ASP A 74 -11.90 -12.01 -15.55
C ASP A 74 -11.46 -11.01 -14.47
N VAL A 75 -10.39 -10.26 -14.71
CA VAL A 75 -9.96 -9.18 -13.79
C VAL A 75 -11.05 -8.11 -13.68
N GLU A 76 -11.61 -7.65 -14.78
CA GLU A 76 -12.71 -6.67 -14.79
C GLU A 76 -13.92 -7.19 -14.00
N GLU A 77 -14.33 -8.43 -14.23
CA GLU A 77 -15.47 -9.05 -13.53
C GLU A 77 -15.20 -9.20 -12.03
N ARG A 78 -13.97 -9.60 -11.65
CA ARG A 78 -13.56 -9.66 -10.24
C ARG A 78 -13.65 -8.31 -9.55
N LEU A 79 -13.18 -7.25 -10.20
CA LEU A 79 -13.25 -5.89 -9.67
C LEU A 79 -14.70 -5.42 -9.50
N LYS A 80 -15.60 -5.74 -10.43
CA LYS A 80 -17.02 -5.43 -10.34
C LYS A 80 -17.75 -6.21 -9.24
N THR A 81 -17.37 -7.48 -9.03
CA THR A 81 -18.03 -8.40 -8.11
C THR A 81 -17.32 -8.59 -6.78
N GLN A 82 -16.39 -7.71 -6.42
CA GLN A 82 -15.65 -7.74 -5.16
C GLN A 82 -14.86 -9.05 -4.94
N LYS A 83 -14.38 -9.66 -6.02
CA LYS A 83 -13.54 -10.84 -5.97
C LYS A 83 -12.07 -10.47 -6.01
N SER A 84 -11.25 -11.19 -5.26
CA SER A 84 -9.80 -10.95 -5.18
C SER A 84 -9.10 -11.09 -6.53
N ILE A 85 -8.28 -10.09 -6.90
CA ILE A 85 -7.38 -10.13 -8.07
C ILE A 85 -5.98 -10.66 -7.74
N VAL A 86 -5.74 -11.09 -6.50
CA VAL A 86 -4.47 -11.71 -6.04
C VAL A 86 -3.97 -12.82 -6.97
N PRO A 87 -4.82 -13.67 -7.59
CA PRO A 87 -4.36 -14.66 -8.56
C PRO A 87 -3.56 -14.10 -9.73
N TYR A 88 -3.78 -12.85 -10.10
CA TYR A 88 -3.07 -12.14 -11.18
C TYR A 88 -1.86 -11.32 -10.69
N MET A 89 -1.70 -11.14 -9.39
CA MET A 89 -0.59 -10.38 -8.82
C MET A 89 0.71 -11.20 -8.80
N SER A 90 1.85 -10.50 -8.76
CA SER A 90 3.14 -11.14 -8.64
C SER A 90 3.24 -11.98 -7.36
N LYS A 91 3.86 -13.16 -7.42
CA LYS A 91 4.21 -13.94 -6.22
C LYS A 91 5.13 -13.14 -5.27
N GLN A 92 5.89 -12.20 -5.82
CA GLN A 92 6.81 -11.35 -5.06
C GLN A 92 6.12 -10.23 -4.26
N ILE A 93 4.80 -10.07 -4.38
CA ILE A 93 4.05 -9.05 -3.63
C ILE A 93 4.26 -9.18 -2.12
N ARG A 94 4.50 -10.40 -1.64
CA ARG A 94 4.80 -10.71 -0.22
C ARG A 94 6.28 -10.64 0.13
N ALA A 95 7.16 -10.29 -0.84
CA ALA A 95 8.59 -10.25 -0.55
C ALA A 95 8.94 -9.08 0.37
N ILE A 96 9.66 -9.37 1.44
CA ILE A 96 10.15 -8.39 2.40
C ILE A 96 11.33 -7.59 1.82
N SER A 97 12.05 -8.18 0.85
CA SER A 97 13.28 -7.63 0.30
C SER A 97 13.06 -6.27 -0.39
N VAL A 98 13.87 -5.30 -0.03
CA VAL A 98 13.92 -3.93 -0.59
C VAL A 98 14.24 -3.95 -2.10
N SER A 99 15.07 -4.88 -2.55
CA SER A 99 15.50 -4.98 -3.95
C SER A 99 14.37 -5.28 -4.94
N LYS A 100 13.20 -5.69 -4.43
CA LYS A 100 12.02 -6.07 -5.22
C LYS A 100 10.86 -5.08 -5.08
N SER A 101 11.14 -3.83 -4.72
CA SER A 101 10.10 -2.82 -4.57
C SER A 101 9.52 -2.41 -5.94
N ASP A 102 8.19 -2.41 -6.05
CA ASP A 102 7.48 -1.93 -7.22
C ASP A 102 7.50 -0.39 -7.26
N PHE A 103 8.35 0.16 -8.10
CA PHE A 103 8.54 1.62 -8.23
C PHE A 103 7.33 2.33 -8.81
N LEU A 104 6.64 1.75 -9.79
CA LEU A 104 5.44 2.34 -10.37
C LEU A 104 4.32 2.41 -9.33
N LEU A 105 4.16 1.36 -8.53
CA LEU A 105 3.20 1.33 -7.46
C LEU A 105 3.52 2.36 -6.36
N LYS A 106 4.78 2.40 -5.90
CA LYS A 106 5.20 3.26 -4.79
C LYS A 106 5.22 4.74 -5.13
N ASN A 107 5.49 5.09 -6.38
CA ASN A 107 5.55 6.48 -6.81
C ASN A 107 4.24 6.98 -7.43
N TRP A 108 3.56 6.17 -8.24
CA TRP A 108 2.40 6.63 -9.02
C TRP A 108 1.13 5.84 -8.80
N ASN A 109 1.11 4.89 -7.87
CA ASN A 109 -0.06 4.03 -7.64
C ASN A 109 -0.46 3.20 -8.89
N ILE A 110 0.51 2.92 -9.75
CA ILE A 110 0.31 2.10 -10.94
C ILE A 110 0.62 0.65 -10.57
N TYR A 111 -0.40 -0.19 -10.64
CA TYR A 111 -0.30 -1.63 -10.43
C TYR A 111 -0.04 -2.35 -11.75
N HIS A 112 0.51 -3.57 -11.65
CA HIS A 112 0.57 -4.47 -12.79
C HIS A 112 0.08 -5.87 -12.42
N LEU A 113 -0.59 -6.53 -13.37
CA LEU A 113 -1.12 -7.88 -13.23
C LEU A 113 -0.54 -8.77 -14.32
N HIS A 114 -0.20 -9.99 -13.97
CA HIS A 114 0.29 -11.01 -14.88
C HIS A 114 -0.88 -11.69 -15.58
N LEU A 115 -1.04 -11.48 -16.90
CA LEU A 115 -2.15 -12.05 -17.67
C LEU A 115 -1.96 -13.54 -17.96
N GLU A 116 -0.72 -13.99 -18.05
CA GLU A 116 -0.39 -15.41 -18.20
C GLU A 116 0.61 -15.84 -17.12
N LYS A 117 0.40 -17.03 -16.58
CA LYS A 117 1.34 -17.69 -15.68
C LYS A 117 1.65 -19.05 -16.23
N ASP A 118 2.93 -19.39 -16.33
CA ASP A 118 3.37 -20.73 -16.63
C ASP A 118 2.97 -21.70 -15.50
N THR A 119 2.97 -23.00 -15.79
CA THR A 119 2.72 -24.07 -14.80
C THR A 119 3.65 -23.96 -13.59
N ASP A 120 4.88 -23.47 -13.80
CA ASP A 120 5.87 -23.18 -12.75
C ASP A 120 5.62 -21.83 -12.04
N GLY A 121 4.59 -21.10 -12.44
CA GLY A 121 4.23 -19.79 -11.90
C GLY A 121 5.24 -18.69 -12.22
N ARG A 122 6.12 -18.92 -13.20
CA ARG A 122 6.94 -17.89 -13.84
C ARG A 122 6.06 -17.14 -14.82
N SER A 123 6.18 -15.82 -14.82
CA SER A 123 5.45 -14.98 -15.75
C SER A 123 6.45 -14.39 -16.75
N ASN A 124 6.42 -14.93 -17.96
CA ASN A 124 7.15 -14.38 -19.10
C ASN A 124 6.23 -13.64 -20.08
N GLY A 125 4.93 -13.59 -19.76
CA GLY A 125 3.88 -13.00 -20.58
C GLY A 125 3.71 -11.50 -20.39
N ASN A 126 2.67 -10.98 -21.00
CA ASN A 126 2.31 -9.57 -20.89
C ASN A 126 1.70 -9.23 -19.53
N LEU A 127 1.90 -7.96 -19.13
CA LEU A 127 1.36 -7.35 -17.93
C LEU A 127 0.24 -6.37 -18.28
N LEU A 128 -0.87 -6.42 -17.57
CA LEU A 128 -1.88 -5.36 -17.56
C LEU A 128 -1.49 -4.31 -16.53
N PHE A 129 -1.25 -3.08 -16.99
CA PHE A 129 -1.02 -1.93 -16.11
C PHE A 129 -2.33 -1.19 -15.84
N PHE A 130 -2.54 -0.84 -14.56
CA PHE A 130 -3.74 -0.10 -14.16
C PHE A 130 -3.46 0.84 -13.00
N GLN A 131 -4.30 1.88 -12.87
CA GLN A 131 -4.25 2.84 -11.77
C GLN A 131 -5.66 3.03 -11.18
N PRO A 132 -5.85 2.81 -9.87
CA PRO A 132 -7.12 3.09 -9.22
C PRO A 132 -7.22 4.55 -8.79
N GLN A 133 -8.42 5.12 -8.92
CA GLN A 133 -8.79 6.39 -8.33
C GLN A 133 -10.24 6.35 -7.84
N GLY A 134 -10.46 6.53 -6.55
CA GLY A 134 -11.78 6.36 -5.95
C GLY A 134 -12.32 4.95 -6.23
N ARG A 135 -13.50 4.87 -6.85
CA ARG A 135 -14.13 3.61 -7.25
C ARG A 135 -13.97 3.28 -8.73
N ILE A 136 -13.01 3.89 -9.40
CA ILE A 136 -12.72 3.62 -10.80
C ILE A 136 -11.30 3.04 -10.90
N VAL A 137 -11.17 1.94 -11.61
CA VAL A 137 -9.89 1.35 -12.00
C VAL A 137 -9.64 1.65 -13.47
N HIS A 138 -8.56 2.35 -13.76
CA HIS A 138 -8.18 2.77 -15.11
C HIS A 138 -7.20 1.74 -15.68
N PHE A 139 -7.65 0.92 -16.62
CA PHE A 139 -6.79 -0.01 -17.36
C PHE A 139 -6.02 0.77 -18.43
N ILE A 140 -4.70 0.88 -18.23
CA ILE A 140 -3.82 1.76 -19.01
C ILE A 140 -3.40 1.07 -20.30
N ASP A 141 -2.65 -0.02 -20.21
CA ASP A 141 -2.14 -0.76 -21.36
C ASP A 141 -1.71 -2.18 -20.96
N VAL A 142 -1.52 -3.02 -21.96
CA VAL A 142 -0.90 -4.33 -21.84
C VAL A 142 0.48 -4.28 -22.49
N ARG A 143 1.52 -4.65 -21.73
CA ARG A 143 2.90 -4.59 -22.16
C ARG A 143 3.69 -5.84 -21.80
N PRO A 144 4.75 -6.18 -22.56
CA PRO A 144 5.64 -7.26 -22.17
C PRO A 144 6.25 -7.01 -20.80
N HIS A 145 6.56 -8.10 -20.09
CA HIS A 145 7.27 -8.00 -18.82
C HIS A 145 8.61 -7.30 -19.02
N PRO A 146 8.92 -6.21 -18.29
CA PRO A 146 10.19 -5.52 -18.42
C PRO A 146 11.38 -6.44 -18.12
N LYS A 147 12.45 -6.30 -18.89
CA LYS A 147 13.70 -7.01 -18.63
C LYS A 147 14.59 -6.16 -17.71
N GLY A 148 15.16 -6.77 -16.68
CA GLY A 148 16.07 -6.08 -15.77
C GLY A 148 15.39 -5.04 -14.87
N SER A 149 16.02 -3.87 -14.70
CA SER A 149 15.53 -2.76 -13.86
C SER A 149 14.65 -1.74 -14.60
N ALA A 150 14.33 -1.96 -15.87
CA ALA A 150 13.60 -1.03 -16.74
C ALA A 150 12.07 -1.01 -16.44
N TRP A 151 11.70 -0.65 -15.19
CA TRP A 151 10.30 -0.52 -14.78
C TRP A 151 9.69 0.86 -15.03
N PHE A 152 10.46 1.81 -15.53
CA PHE A 152 9.93 3.09 -15.99
C PHE A 152 9.67 3.04 -17.48
N ASP A 153 8.45 3.33 -17.86
CA ASP A 153 8.01 3.38 -19.27
C ASP A 153 7.24 4.68 -19.48
N ARG A 154 7.88 5.62 -20.17
CA ARG A 154 7.33 6.96 -20.46
C ARG A 154 6.01 6.90 -21.23
N GLU A 155 5.87 5.92 -22.14
CA GLU A 155 4.64 5.76 -22.90
C GLU A 155 3.43 5.42 -22.04
N LEU A 156 3.60 4.75 -20.88
CA LEU A 156 2.50 4.56 -19.93
C LEU A 156 1.99 5.90 -19.41
N PHE A 157 2.90 6.84 -19.13
CA PHE A 157 2.52 8.18 -18.68
C PHE A 157 1.88 9.00 -19.78
N ASP A 158 2.32 8.84 -21.03
CA ASP A 158 1.67 9.45 -22.20
C ASP A 158 0.22 8.95 -22.36
N ILE A 159 0.00 7.65 -22.26
CA ILE A 159 -1.35 7.06 -22.29
C ILE A 159 -2.22 7.61 -21.17
N ILE A 160 -1.70 7.67 -19.92
CA ILE A 160 -2.45 8.22 -18.79
C ILE A 160 -2.80 9.68 -19.05
N TYR A 161 -1.85 10.49 -19.53
CA TYR A 161 -2.07 11.91 -19.79
C TYR A 161 -3.13 12.14 -20.88
N ASP A 162 -3.08 11.34 -21.96
CA ASP A 162 -3.99 11.49 -23.11
C ASP A 162 -5.41 11.00 -22.84
N ASN A 163 -5.58 10.13 -21.83
CA ASN A 163 -6.89 9.59 -21.45
C ASN A 163 -7.43 10.20 -20.14
N TRP A 164 -6.54 10.41 -19.15
CA TRP A 164 -6.92 10.81 -17.78
C TRP A 164 -5.82 11.69 -17.14
N PRO A 165 -5.59 12.93 -17.63
CA PRO A 165 -4.50 13.80 -17.15
C PRO A 165 -4.57 14.06 -15.64
N PHE A 166 -5.75 14.00 -15.04
CA PHE A 166 -5.99 14.18 -13.60
C PHE A 166 -5.40 13.04 -12.73
N LEU A 167 -5.02 11.90 -13.33
CA LEU A 167 -4.31 10.83 -12.62
C LEU A 167 -2.83 11.12 -12.40
N LEU A 168 -2.28 12.05 -13.17
CA LEU A 168 -0.90 12.49 -13.03
C LEU A 168 -0.84 13.80 -12.24
N ASN A 169 0.13 13.90 -11.36
CA ASN A 169 0.49 15.17 -10.75
C ASN A 169 1.39 15.95 -11.72
N TYR A 170 0.79 16.42 -12.83
CA TYR A 170 1.46 17.13 -13.89
C TYR A 170 1.43 18.64 -13.66
N ARG A 171 2.59 19.28 -13.81
CA ARG A 171 2.78 20.72 -13.64
C ARG A 171 3.40 21.29 -14.92
N PRO A 172 2.59 21.86 -15.82
CA PRO A 172 3.08 22.47 -17.07
C PRO A 172 3.88 23.75 -16.82
N ASP A 173 3.62 24.43 -15.70
CA ASP A 173 4.27 25.66 -15.27
C ASP A 173 5.70 25.43 -14.73
N MET A 174 6.07 24.20 -14.41
CA MET A 174 7.38 23.84 -13.89
C MET A 174 8.28 23.31 -15.01
N LYS A 175 9.38 24.01 -15.26
CA LYS A 175 10.39 23.54 -16.19
C LYS A 175 11.36 22.59 -15.50
N PRO A 176 11.70 21.45 -16.13
CA PRO A 176 12.68 20.54 -15.58
C PRO A 176 14.05 21.21 -15.52
N THR A 177 14.70 21.14 -14.36
CA THR A 177 16.08 21.64 -14.18
C THR A 177 17.12 20.59 -14.57
N VAL A 178 16.70 19.33 -14.70
CA VAL A 178 17.57 18.18 -15.00
C VAL A 178 16.83 17.26 -15.98
N THR A 179 17.52 16.83 -17.02
CA THR A 179 17.04 15.74 -17.89
C THR A 179 17.49 14.41 -17.30
N VAL A 180 16.53 13.51 -17.04
CA VAL A 180 16.82 12.17 -16.56
C VAL A 180 16.47 11.18 -17.67
N PRO A 181 17.45 10.45 -18.24
CA PRO A 181 17.17 9.35 -19.15
C PRO A 181 16.29 8.28 -18.51
N ASP A 182 15.43 7.63 -19.28
CA ASP A 182 14.44 6.68 -18.74
C ASP A 182 15.09 5.51 -17.99
N GLU A 183 16.23 5.03 -18.45
CA GLU A 183 17.03 4.00 -17.78
C GLU A 183 17.56 4.42 -16.41
N ASN A 184 17.70 5.73 -16.16
CA ASN A 184 18.23 6.29 -14.92
C ASN A 184 17.13 6.82 -13.97
N VAL A 185 15.85 6.81 -14.38
CA VAL A 185 14.74 7.34 -13.59
C VAL A 185 14.62 6.63 -12.24
N HIS A 186 14.81 5.31 -12.23
CA HIS A 186 14.78 4.53 -11.00
C HIS A 186 15.82 4.99 -9.97
N ASP A 187 17.05 5.21 -10.41
CA ASP A 187 18.13 5.67 -9.52
C ASP A 187 18.00 7.14 -9.13
N ALA A 188 17.45 7.96 -10.04
CA ALA A 188 17.15 9.35 -9.75
C ALA A 188 16.07 9.47 -8.65
N LEU A 189 15.01 8.67 -8.72
CA LEU A 189 13.95 8.66 -7.69
C LEU A 189 14.46 8.15 -6.33
N LYS A 190 15.39 7.20 -6.32
CA LYS A 190 16.07 6.80 -5.06
C LYS A 190 16.90 7.92 -4.45
N LYS A 191 17.47 8.79 -5.30
CA LYS A 191 18.26 9.97 -4.89
C LYS A 191 17.39 11.20 -4.62
N MET A 192 16.07 11.02 -4.41
CA MET A 192 15.11 12.07 -4.11
C MET A 192 14.89 13.10 -5.23
N VAL A 193 15.04 12.72 -6.50
CA VAL A 193 14.53 13.53 -7.61
C VAL A 193 13.01 13.49 -7.56
N LEU A 194 12.39 14.58 -7.13
CA LEU A 194 10.94 14.63 -6.88
C LEU A 194 10.13 14.92 -8.15
N ALA A 195 10.77 15.37 -9.23
CA ALA A 195 10.10 15.76 -10.46
C ALA A 195 10.78 15.17 -11.68
N LEU A 196 10.01 14.61 -12.57
CA LEU A 196 10.50 14.08 -13.84
C LEU A 196 10.05 14.97 -15.00
N PRO A 197 10.96 15.25 -15.99
CA PRO A 197 10.59 15.96 -17.20
C PRO A 197 9.50 15.21 -17.97
N PHE A 198 8.44 15.92 -18.36
CA PHE A 198 7.34 15.33 -19.11
C PHE A 198 6.61 16.39 -19.93
N ARG A 199 6.53 16.23 -21.26
CA ARG A 199 5.77 17.08 -22.21
C ARG A 199 5.97 18.60 -21.99
N GLY A 200 7.19 19.05 -21.80
CA GLY A 200 7.52 20.48 -21.59
C GLY A 200 7.27 21.01 -20.17
N GLY A 201 6.76 20.18 -19.28
CA GLY A 201 6.60 20.44 -17.86
C GLY A 201 7.23 19.33 -17.01
N CYS A 202 6.68 19.10 -15.83
CA CYS A 202 7.13 18.06 -14.92
C CYS A 202 5.97 17.21 -14.43
N ILE A 203 6.21 15.91 -14.23
CA ILE A 203 5.35 15.02 -13.43
C ILE A 203 5.99 14.73 -12.08
N PHE A 204 5.16 14.70 -11.06
CA PHE A 204 5.56 14.37 -9.69
C PHE A 204 4.97 13.02 -9.29
N PRO A 205 5.64 12.25 -8.43
CA PRO A 205 5.02 11.10 -7.81
C PRO A 205 3.69 11.49 -7.16
N THR A 206 2.65 10.71 -7.38
CA THR A 206 1.34 10.88 -6.73
C THR A 206 1.33 10.27 -5.33
N ARG A 207 2.31 9.41 -5.04
CA ARG A 207 2.65 8.90 -3.71
C ARG A 207 4.01 9.44 -3.30
N LEU A 208 4.32 9.36 -2.02
CA LEU A 208 5.56 9.91 -1.44
C LEU A 208 6.84 9.11 -1.79
N GLY A 209 6.73 8.14 -2.70
CA GLY A 209 7.87 7.36 -3.17
C GLY A 209 8.41 6.37 -2.15
N VAL A 210 9.72 6.23 -2.14
CA VAL A 210 10.46 5.23 -1.35
C VAL A 210 11.37 5.92 -0.33
N ALA A 211 11.28 5.53 0.91
CA ALA A 211 12.18 5.98 1.97
C ALA A 211 13.59 5.38 1.78
N THR A 212 14.59 5.90 2.48
CA THR A 212 15.97 5.39 2.45
C THR A 212 16.08 3.92 2.87
N SER A 213 15.15 3.44 3.71
CA SER A 213 15.01 2.01 4.05
C SER A 213 14.50 1.14 2.89
N GLY A 214 14.07 1.74 1.76
CA GLY A 214 13.48 1.06 0.62
C GLY A 214 12.00 0.74 0.79
N ASP A 215 11.40 1.10 1.92
CA ASP A 215 9.97 0.96 2.17
C ASP A 215 9.16 2.10 1.55
N SER A 216 7.85 1.92 1.43
CA SER A 216 6.98 3.02 1.04
C SER A 216 7.08 4.17 2.06
N SER A 217 7.39 5.39 1.60
CA SER A 217 7.40 6.58 2.46
C SER A 217 6.04 6.81 3.13
N MET A 218 4.94 6.42 2.46
CA MET A 218 3.61 6.43 3.04
C MET A 218 3.48 5.48 4.23
N ALA A 219 4.06 4.27 4.15
CA ALA A 219 4.04 3.32 5.27
C ALA A 219 4.81 3.88 6.46
N VAL A 220 6.02 4.41 6.22
CA VAL A 220 6.84 5.04 7.26
C VAL A 220 6.09 6.20 7.96
N MET A 221 5.52 7.11 7.18
CA MET A 221 4.78 8.25 7.73
C MET A 221 3.53 7.83 8.52
N LYS A 222 2.80 6.83 8.02
CA LYS A 222 1.63 6.28 8.74
C LYS A 222 2.04 5.67 10.07
N VAL A 223 3.09 4.83 10.10
CA VAL A 223 3.58 4.24 11.35
C VAL A 223 4.03 5.32 12.33
N ASN A 224 4.79 6.31 11.88
CA ASN A 224 5.20 7.43 12.73
C ASN A 224 4.00 8.14 13.35
N ARG A 225 2.97 8.42 12.56
CA ARG A 225 1.72 9.05 13.04
C ARG A 225 1.00 8.17 14.06
N ILE A 226 0.89 6.87 13.78
CA ILE A 226 0.26 5.92 14.69
C ILE A 226 1.04 5.87 16.00
N PHE A 227 2.37 5.72 15.95
CA PHE A 227 3.22 5.65 17.14
C PHE A 227 3.13 6.92 18.00
N ASN A 228 3.09 8.10 17.37
CA ASN A 228 2.90 9.36 18.10
C ASN A 228 1.54 9.42 18.79
N ASN A 229 0.48 8.99 18.11
CA ASN A 229 -0.86 8.92 18.69
C ASN A 229 -0.92 7.92 19.85
N LEU A 230 -0.34 6.72 19.70
CA LEU A 230 -0.30 5.72 20.77
C LEU A 230 0.43 6.25 22.00
N THR A 231 1.58 6.91 21.81
CA THR A 231 2.30 7.56 22.93
C THR A 231 1.45 8.62 23.64
N ALA A 232 0.74 9.45 22.88
CA ALA A 232 -0.14 10.46 23.44
C ALA A 232 -1.28 9.81 24.28
N TRP A 233 -1.86 8.74 23.80
CA TRP A 233 -2.89 8.00 24.51
C TRP A 233 -2.38 7.28 25.75
N GLU A 234 -1.18 6.71 25.74
CA GLU A 234 -0.55 6.16 26.94
C GLU A 234 -0.42 7.22 28.06
N LEU A 235 0.01 8.43 27.68
CA LEU A 235 0.10 9.56 28.62
C LEU A 235 -1.29 9.99 29.11
N GLU A 236 -2.29 10.02 28.22
CA GLU A 236 -3.65 10.42 28.57
C GLU A 236 -4.33 9.40 29.51
N LEU A 237 -4.17 8.10 29.27
CA LEU A 237 -4.68 7.07 30.15
C LEU A 237 -4.06 7.16 31.55
N ASN A 238 -2.76 7.40 31.65
CA ASN A 238 -2.09 7.62 32.92
C ASN A 238 -2.64 8.84 33.68
N LYS A 239 -2.90 9.95 32.96
CA LYS A 239 -3.51 11.16 33.58
C LYS A 239 -4.92 10.89 34.08
N LYS A 240 -5.70 10.09 33.34
CA LYS A 240 -7.11 9.77 33.65
C LYS A 240 -7.27 8.58 34.58
N GLU A 241 -6.21 8.03 35.13
CA GLU A 241 -6.27 6.84 35.99
C GLU A 241 -7.32 6.96 37.10
N LYS A 242 -7.37 8.12 37.80
CA LYS A 242 -8.34 8.35 38.88
C LYS A 242 -9.82 8.33 38.40
N GLU A 243 -10.05 8.85 37.17
CA GLU A 243 -11.37 8.83 36.56
C GLU A 243 -11.77 7.43 36.16
N ILE A 244 -10.85 6.68 35.53
CA ILE A 244 -11.06 5.29 35.14
C ILE A 244 -11.34 4.42 36.36
N ARG A 245 -10.61 4.56 37.46
CA ARG A 245 -10.86 3.86 38.71
C ARG A 245 -12.25 4.19 39.32
N ARG A 246 -12.71 5.44 39.13
CA ARG A 246 -14.08 5.84 39.56
C ARG A 246 -15.14 5.12 38.73
N GLU A 247 -14.95 5.01 37.41
CA GLU A 247 -15.90 4.29 36.54
C GLU A 247 -15.92 2.79 36.83
N ILE A 248 -14.75 2.16 37.09
CA ILE A 248 -14.63 0.76 37.49
C ILE A 248 -15.53 0.52 38.77
N ARG A 249 -15.44 1.41 39.77
CA ARG A 249 -16.27 1.31 41.00
C ARG A 249 -17.75 1.50 40.72
N LYS A 250 -18.12 2.44 39.82
CA LYS A 250 -19.52 2.64 39.40
C LYS A 250 -20.13 1.39 38.77
N LEU A 251 -19.30 0.70 37.93
CA LEU A 251 -19.70 -0.56 37.31
C LEU A 251 -19.72 -1.76 38.27
N LYS A 252 -19.41 -1.55 39.57
CA LYS A 252 -19.30 -2.58 40.58
C LYS A 252 -18.31 -3.69 40.27
N LEU A 253 -17.28 -3.36 39.47
CA LEU A 253 -16.18 -4.27 39.18
C LEU A 253 -15.13 -4.20 40.31
N ARG A 254 -14.37 -5.29 40.47
CA ARG A 254 -13.26 -5.31 41.39
C ARG A 254 -12.15 -4.38 40.86
N GLU A 255 -11.78 -3.40 41.68
CA GLU A 255 -10.69 -2.48 41.32
C GLU A 255 -9.35 -3.23 41.41
N PRO A 256 -8.53 -3.25 40.34
CA PRO A 256 -7.21 -3.86 40.35
C PRO A 256 -6.21 -2.97 41.07
N ASP A 257 -5.15 -3.58 41.64
CA ASP A 257 -4.04 -2.85 42.27
C ASP A 257 -3.33 -1.97 41.26
N LEU A 258 -3.13 -2.49 40.06
CA LEU A 258 -2.52 -1.79 38.92
C LEU A 258 -3.43 -1.88 37.71
N LEU A 259 -3.65 -0.76 36.99
CA LEU A 259 -4.31 -0.77 35.72
C LEU A 259 -3.31 -1.18 34.63
N GLU A 260 -3.59 -2.30 33.99
CA GLU A 260 -2.75 -2.84 32.91
C GLU A 260 -3.54 -2.87 31.60
N TYR A 261 -2.98 -2.26 30.57
CA TYR A 261 -3.62 -2.19 29.26
C TYR A 261 -2.78 -2.89 28.20
N ARG A 262 -3.47 -3.55 27.28
CA ARG A 262 -2.92 -4.00 26.00
C ARG A 262 -3.67 -3.33 24.85
N LEU A 263 -3.01 -3.18 23.72
CA LEU A 263 -3.64 -2.68 22.51
C LEU A 263 -4.40 -3.80 21.79
N GLU A 264 -5.62 -3.50 21.40
CA GLU A 264 -6.43 -4.34 20.51
C GLU A 264 -6.88 -3.52 19.28
N ILE A 265 -7.26 -4.21 18.22
CA ILE A 265 -7.89 -3.59 17.05
C ILE A 265 -9.27 -4.24 16.90
N GLU A 266 -10.32 -3.45 17.00
CA GLU A 266 -11.70 -3.92 16.92
C GLU A 266 -12.54 -2.94 16.09
N SER A 267 -13.31 -3.45 15.13
CA SER A 267 -14.22 -2.64 14.30
C SER A 267 -13.57 -1.41 13.64
N GLY A 268 -12.26 -1.50 13.33
CA GLY A 268 -11.50 -0.41 12.71
C GLY A 268 -11.02 0.67 13.67
N PHE A 269 -11.03 0.40 14.98
CA PHE A 269 -10.50 1.27 16.02
C PHE A 269 -9.37 0.61 16.79
N PHE A 270 -8.42 1.41 17.25
CA PHE A 270 -7.48 1.03 18.30
C PHE A 270 -8.18 1.13 19.64
N ILE A 271 -8.08 0.07 20.42
CA ILE A 271 -8.74 -0.09 21.71
C ILE A 271 -7.69 -0.35 22.78
N ALA A 272 -7.71 0.41 23.88
CA ALA A 272 -7.00 0.06 25.09
C ALA A 272 -7.89 -0.89 25.91
N TYR A 273 -7.48 -2.14 26.00
CA TYR A 273 -8.17 -3.19 26.75
C TYR A 273 -7.51 -3.36 28.12
N GLU A 274 -8.26 -3.07 29.19
CA GLU A 274 -7.81 -3.28 30.56
C GLU A 274 -7.97 -4.75 30.93
N ILE A 275 -6.85 -5.42 31.25
CA ILE A 275 -6.76 -6.89 31.30
C ILE A 275 -7.45 -7.53 32.52
N HIS A 276 -7.63 -6.80 33.61
CA HIS A 276 -8.24 -7.32 34.83
C HIS A 276 -9.77 -7.10 34.93
N THR A 277 -10.22 -5.95 34.41
CA THR A 277 -11.65 -5.57 34.46
C THR A 277 -12.35 -5.79 33.12
N HIS A 278 -11.61 -6.09 32.06
CA HIS A 278 -12.12 -6.25 30.70
C HIS A 278 -12.77 -4.99 30.09
N ILE A 279 -12.47 -3.82 30.67
CA ILE A 279 -12.96 -2.55 30.14
C ILE A 279 -12.21 -2.23 28.84
N LYS A 280 -12.98 -1.80 27.84
CA LYS A 280 -12.47 -1.34 26.55
C LYS A 280 -12.60 0.18 26.45
N ILE A 281 -11.51 0.84 26.13
CA ILE A 281 -11.46 2.29 25.89
C ILE A 281 -11.08 2.51 24.42
N GLU A 282 -12.00 3.07 23.66
CA GLU A 282 -11.71 3.44 22.26
C GLU A 282 -10.73 4.60 22.22
N LEU A 283 -9.64 4.45 21.50
CA LEU A 283 -8.59 5.45 21.38
C LEU A 283 -8.78 6.31 20.13
N PHE A 284 -8.59 5.70 18.94
CA PHE A 284 -8.76 6.38 17.66
C PHE A 284 -8.93 5.35 16.54
N ARG A 285 -9.43 5.82 15.40
CA ARG A 285 -9.67 4.99 14.23
C ARG A 285 -8.36 4.55 13.57
N VAL A 286 -8.28 3.31 13.14
CA VAL A 286 -7.17 2.79 12.32
C VAL A 286 -7.15 3.56 10.99
N PRO A 287 -6.03 4.19 10.62
CA PRO A 287 -5.93 5.07 9.45
C PRO A 287 -5.87 4.33 8.10
#